data_2a616f3c60d7b2dce3a09abb23f0a409
#
_entry.id   2a616f3c60d7b2dce3a09abb23f0a409
#
_cell.length_a   1.000
_cell.length_b   1.000
_cell.length_c   1.000
_cell.angle_alpha   90.00
_cell.angle_beta   90.00
_cell.angle_gamma   90.00
#
_symmetry.space_group_name_H-M   'P 1'
#
loop_
_entity.id
_entity.type
_entity.pdbx_description
1 polymer ?
#
loop_
_entity_poly.entity_id
_entity_poly.type
_entity_poly.pdbx_seq_one_letter_code
_entity_poly.pdbx_strand_id
1 'polypeptide(L)'
;MAEIEGRLHVSRKDWKGCTELKKQDIKEKNMQGMIYGIGVGPGNPELMTLKAARLLREADAIAIPGKEKETCTAYQIALGAVPEIEEKEIIPVVFPMTKDEAVLKESHEAAVKSLAALMDQGKTVAFLTLGDVTVYSTYGYVHKKLLALGYESVLINGVPSFCAAAAKLGISLGEKAEPIHILPGSYPVKDGLKLSGTKILMKSGKKIADVKRELLLTECPAWMVENCGMEGERLIRSAADIPEDAGYYSLIIAKDREEQ
;
A
#
# COMPACT_ATOMS: atom_id res chain seq x y z
N MET A 1 -16.60 60.42 -20.36
CA MET A 1 -17.12 60.01 -19.06
C MET A 1 -18.54 59.55 -19.29
N ALA A 2 -18.76 58.24 -19.28
CA ALA A 2 -20.08 57.64 -19.22
C ALA A 2 -19.92 56.34 -18.47
N GLU A 3 -20.45 56.29 -17.25
CA GLU A 3 -20.54 55.16 -16.35
C GLU A 3 -21.45 54.11 -16.95
N ILE A 4 -20.93 52.84 -16.98
CA ILE A 4 -21.77 51.66 -17.24
C ILE A 4 -21.94 50.92 -15.90
N GLU A 5 -22.96 51.28 -15.14
CA GLU A 5 -23.48 50.47 -14.04
C GLU A 5 -24.40 49.41 -14.62
N GLY A 6 -23.86 48.21 -14.85
CA GLY A 6 -24.60 46.99 -15.11
C GLY A 6 -24.89 46.25 -13.81
N ARG A 7 -25.94 46.56 -13.09
CA ARG A 7 -26.45 45.76 -11.95
C ARG A 7 -27.09 44.46 -12.48
N LEU A 8 -26.38 43.33 -12.31
CA LEU A 8 -26.95 42.01 -12.45
C LEU A 8 -28.02 41.79 -11.38
N HIS A 9 -29.28 41.89 -11.77
CA HIS A 9 -30.43 41.56 -10.94
C HIS A 9 -30.59 40.04 -10.92
N VAL A 10 -29.92 39.36 -9.97
CA VAL A 10 -30.17 37.94 -9.68
C VAL A 10 -31.45 37.86 -8.86
N SER A 11 -32.49 37.21 -9.39
CA SER A 11 -33.77 37.12 -8.74
C SER A 11 -33.71 36.24 -7.47
N ARG A 12 -34.52 36.55 -6.44
CA ARG A 12 -34.61 35.75 -5.21
C ARG A 12 -35.02 34.27 -5.46
N LYS A 13 -35.59 33.95 -6.63
CA LYS A 13 -35.94 32.57 -7.03
C LYS A 13 -34.69 31.76 -7.40
N ASP A 14 -33.70 32.40 -8.04
CA ASP A 14 -32.46 31.72 -8.47
C ASP A 14 -31.58 31.32 -7.27
N TRP A 15 -31.66 32.07 -6.17
CA TRP A 15 -30.97 31.77 -4.92
C TRP A 15 -31.60 30.57 -4.16
N LYS A 16 -32.93 30.39 -4.21
CA LYS A 16 -33.59 29.25 -3.57
C LYS A 16 -33.28 27.94 -4.27
N GLY A 17 -33.30 27.91 -5.60
CA GLY A 17 -32.91 26.73 -6.37
C GLY A 17 -31.45 26.31 -6.15
N CYS A 18 -30.52 27.27 -6.09
CA CYS A 18 -29.10 27.00 -5.83
C CYS A 18 -28.83 26.51 -4.39
N THR A 19 -29.63 26.94 -3.41
CA THR A 19 -29.51 26.44 -2.02
C THR A 19 -30.13 25.07 -1.82
N GLU A 20 -31.20 24.73 -2.56
CA GLU A 20 -31.80 23.38 -2.52
C GLU A 20 -30.92 22.34 -3.21
N LEU A 21 -30.37 22.64 -4.40
CA LEU A 21 -29.38 21.79 -5.07
C LEU A 21 -28.16 21.54 -4.18
N LYS A 22 -27.59 22.58 -3.57
CA LYS A 22 -26.46 22.41 -2.62
C LYS A 22 -26.82 21.58 -1.38
N LYS A 23 -28.06 21.69 -0.88
CA LYS A 23 -28.54 20.86 0.25
C LYS A 23 -28.79 19.42 -0.16
N GLN A 24 -29.20 19.15 -1.39
CA GLN A 24 -29.38 17.82 -1.93
C GLN A 24 -28.02 17.16 -2.18
N ASP A 25 -27.09 17.87 -2.80
CA ASP A 25 -25.69 17.42 -2.98
C ASP A 25 -24.99 17.11 -1.65
N ILE A 26 -25.22 17.94 -0.61
CA ILE A 26 -24.69 17.72 0.74
C ILE A 26 -25.36 16.51 1.40
N LYS A 27 -26.66 16.31 1.19
CA LYS A 27 -27.40 15.17 1.77
C LYS A 27 -27.04 13.85 1.09
N GLU A 28 -26.86 13.86 -0.23
CA GLU A 28 -26.38 12.70 -1.01
C GLU A 28 -24.93 12.36 -0.64
N LYS A 29 -24.07 13.36 -0.48
CA LYS A 29 -22.69 13.18 -0.02
C LYS A 29 -22.59 12.65 1.42
N ASN A 30 -23.54 12.99 2.30
CA ASN A 30 -23.62 12.46 3.67
C ASN A 30 -24.19 11.02 3.75
N MET A 31 -24.73 10.49 2.66
CA MET A 31 -25.22 9.10 2.57
C MET A 31 -24.25 8.18 1.86
N GLN A 32 -23.21 8.72 1.23
CA GLN A 32 -22.19 7.94 0.53
C GLN A 32 -21.23 7.34 1.54
N GLY A 33 -20.94 6.04 1.41
CA GLY A 33 -19.96 5.37 2.23
C GLY A 33 -18.53 5.84 1.91
N MET A 34 -17.56 5.32 2.64
CA MET A 34 -16.16 5.67 2.44
C MET A 34 -15.26 4.43 2.39
N ILE A 35 -14.04 4.57 1.87
CA ILE A 35 -13.09 3.48 1.83
C ILE A 35 -11.76 3.88 2.49
N TYR A 36 -11.25 2.99 3.33
CA TYR A 36 -9.93 3.06 3.91
C TYR A 36 -8.98 2.05 3.25
N GLY A 37 -7.92 2.52 2.60
CA GLY A 37 -6.80 1.65 2.26
C GLY A 37 -5.93 1.47 3.49
N ILE A 38 -5.89 0.26 4.04
CA ILE A 38 -5.27 -0.02 5.34
C ILE A 38 -4.00 -0.84 5.15
N GLY A 39 -2.86 -0.26 5.56
CA GLY A 39 -1.61 -0.99 5.74
C GLY A 39 -1.69 -1.86 6.99
N VAL A 40 -1.63 -3.19 6.82
CA VAL A 40 -1.75 -4.14 7.94
C VAL A 40 -0.41 -4.49 8.59
N GLY A 41 0.68 -3.88 8.15
CA GLY A 41 2.03 -4.25 8.58
C GLY A 41 2.59 -5.43 7.77
N PRO A 42 3.86 -5.81 8.04
CA PRO A 42 4.63 -6.70 7.17
C PRO A 42 4.50 -8.20 7.47
N GLY A 43 3.85 -8.60 8.59
CA GLY A 43 3.76 -10.00 8.99
C GLY A 43 3.24 -10.19 10.41
N ASN A 44 3.95 -9.67 11.42
CA ASN A 44 3.49 -9.78 12.80
C ASN A 44 2.25 -8.90 13.04
N PRO A 45 1.10 -9.46 13.48
CA PRO A 45 -0.12 -8.70 13.82
C PRO A 45 0.10 -7.57 14.84
N GLU A 46 1.05 -7.69 15.75
CA GLU A 46 1.38 -6.66 16.74
C GLU A 46 1.99 -5.39 16.12
N LEU A 47 2.44 -5.46 14.85
CA LEU A 47 2.92 -4.30 14.09
C LEU A 47 1.81 -3.55 13.38
N MET A 48 0.55 -3.94 13.56
CA MET A 48 -0.59 -3.17 13.08
C MET A 48 -0.75 -1.89 13.91
N THR A 49 -1.04 -0.77 13.25
CA THR A 49 -1.30 0.47 13.97
C THR A 49 -2.66 0.44 14.68
N LEU A 50 -2.76 1.08 15.84
CA LEU A 50 -4.03 1.19 16.59
C LEU A 50 -5.15 1.79 15.75
N LYS A 51 -4.82 2.74 14.86
CA LYS A 51 -5.79 3.35 13.93
C LYS A 51 -6.30 2.32 12.92
N ALA A 52 -5.42 1.52 12.34
CA ALA A 52 -5.79 0.46 11.41
C ALA A 52 -6.72 -0.57 12.08
N ALA A 53 -6.36 -1.06 13.27
CA ALA A 53 -7.16 -2.01 14.03
C ALA A 53 -8.56 -1.46 14.38
N ARG A 54 -8.65 -0.20 14.80
CA ARG A 54 -9.94 0.45 15.07
C ARG A 54 -10.81 0.52 13.82
N LEU A 55 -10.26 1.00 12.71
CA LEU A 55 -11.02 1.15 11.46
C LEU A 55 -11.45 -0.20 10.87
N LEU A 56 -10.68 -1.27 11.08
CA LEU A 56 -11.11 -2.63 10.71
C LEU A 56 -12.34 -3.09 11.50
N ARG A 57 -12.43 -2.76 12.80
CA ARG A 57 -13.62 -3.05 13.61
C ARG A 57 -14.84 -2.25 13.17
N GLU A 58 -14.64 -1.00 12.78
CA GLU A 58 -15.70 -0.06 12.37
C GLU A 58 -16.19 -0.31 10.94
N ALA A 59 -15.40 -0.89 10.06
CA ALA A 59 -15.77 -1.14 8.66
C ALA A 59 -16.92 -2.14 8.53
N ASP A 60 -17.82 -1.93 7.55
CA ASP A 60 -18.92 -2.84 7.21
C ASP A 60 -18.45 -4.04 6.37
N ALA A 61 -17.43 -3.82 5.53
CA ALA A 61 -16.88 -4.84 4.65
C ALA A 61 -15.35 -4.75 4.56
N ILE A 62 -14.71 -5.90 4.34
CA ILE A 62 -13.26 -6.03 4.19
C ILE A 62 -12.93 -6.42 2.74
N ALA A 63 -12.27 -5.55 2.02
CA ALA A 63 -11.75 -5.84 0.67
C ALA A 63 -10.33 -6.41 0.76
N ILE A 64 -10.10 -7.54 0.10
CA ILE A 64 -8.83 -8.26 0.13
C ILE A 64 -8.17 -8.30 -1.26
N PRO A 65 -6.83 -8.09 -1.37
CA PRO A 65 -6.11 -8.21 -2.64
C PRO A 65 -5.87 -9.69 -2.98
N GLY A 66 -6.91 -10.40 -3.43
CA GLY A 66 -6.84 -11.84 -3.72
C GLY A 66 -8.20 -12.44 -3.97
N LYS A 67 -8.23 -13.75 -4.26
CA LYS A 67 -9.47 -14.48 -4.50
C LYS A 67 -10.11 -15.00 -3.21
N GLU A 68 -9.28 -15.48 -2.29
CA GLU A 68 -9.69 -16.21 -1.08
C GLU A 68 -9.01 -15.60 0.14
N LYS A 69 -9.77 -15.47 1.24
CA LYS A 69 -9.25 -14.92 2.50
C LYS A 69 -8.21 -15.81 3.16
N GLU A 70 -8.32 -17.12 2.97
CA GLU A 70 -7.44 -18.14 3.54
C GLU A 70 -6.01 -18.00 3.01
N THR A 71 -5.84 -17.64 1.74
CA THR A 71 -4.54 -17.49 1.08
C THR A 71 -4.05 -16.04 1.04
N CYS A 72 -4.86 -15.08 1.51
CA CYS A 72 -4.51 -13.66 1.52
C CYS A 72 -3.68 -13.30 2.76
N THR A 73 -2.37 -13.13 2.60
CA THR A 73 -1.44 -12.77 3.69
C THR A 73 -1.90 -11.51 4.44
N ALA A 74 -2.36 -10.47 3.75
CA ALA A 74 -2.83 -9.25 4.40
C ALA A 74 -4.06 -9.52 5.29
N TYR A 75 -4.94 -10.43 4.87
CA TYR A 75 -6.10 -10.82 5.68
C TYR A 75 -5.68 -11.61 6.91
N GLN A 76 -4.76 -12.56 6.78
CA GLN A 76 -4.28 -13.36 7.91
C GLN A 76 -3.61 -12.50 8.99
N ILE A 77 -2.83 -11.51 8.59
CA ILE A 77 -2.24 -10.53 9.53
C ILE A 77 -3.35 -9.72 10.22
N ALA A 78 -4.31 -9.21 9.46
CA ALA A 78 -5.42 -8.43 9.98
C ALA A 78 -6.29 -9.25 10.95
N LEU A 79 -6.58 -10.50 10.62
CA LEU A 79 -7.34 -11.44 11.46
C LEU A 79 -6.61 -11.69 12.79
N GLY A 80 -5.29 -11.87 12.76
CA GLY A 80 -4.48 -12.04 13.97
C GLY A 80 -4.52 -10.85 14.92
N ALA A 81 -4.69 -9.61 14.40
CA ALA A 81 -4.78 -8.40 15.21
C ALA A 81 -6.24 -8.04 15.59
N VAL A 82 -7.19 -8.37 14.74
CA VAL A 82 -8.62 -8.01 14.86
C VAL A 82 -9.46 -9.23 14.47
N PRO A 83 -9.65 -10.21 15.37
CA PRO A 83 -10.42 -11.43 15.06
C PRO A 83 -11.86 -11.16 14.60
N GLU A 84 -12.44 -10.06 15.02
CA GLU A 84 -13.82 -9.66 14.69
C GLU A 84 -14.06 -9.47 13.18
N ILE A 85 -13.00 -9.34 12.36
CA ILE A 85 -13.16 -9.23 10.89
C ILE A 85 -13.60 -10.55 10.24
N GLU A 86 -13.51 -11.68 10.92
CA GLU A 86 -13.94 -12.98 10.42
C GLU A 86 -15.44 -13.03 10.09
N GLU A 87 -16.24 -12.30 10.85
CA GLU A 87 -17.70 -12.21 10.71
C GLU A 87 -18.16 -11.19 9.65
N LYS A 88 -17.22 -10.41 9.11
CA LYS A 88 -17.55 -9.35 8.14
C LYS A 88 -17.67 -9.87 6.71
N GLU A 89 -18.40 -9.11 5.90
CA GLU A 89 -18.48 -9.34 4.46
C GLU A 89 -17.09 -9.19 3.82
N ILE A 90 -16.61 -10.25 3.15
CA ILE A 90 -15.31 -10.25 2.46
C ILE A 90 -15.50 -10.00 0.97
N ILE A 91 -14.81 -8.99 0.46
CA ILE A 91 -14.85 -8.57 -0.94
C ILE A 91 -13.53 -8.93 -1.62
N PRO A 92 -13.47 -10.01 -2.42
CA PRO A 92 -12.27 -10.33 -3.19
C PRO A 92 -12.03 -9.31 -4.30
N VAL A 93 -10.81 -8.76 -4.35
CA VAL A 93 -10.37 -7.84 -5.40
C VAL A 93 -9.13 -8.42 -6.06
N VAL A 94 -9.28 -8.92 -7.27
CA VAL A 94 -8.20 -9.64 -7.96
C VAL A 94 -7.44 -8.70 -8.89
N PHE A 95 -6.13 -8.62 -8.69
CA PHE A 95 -5.20 -7.92 -9.56
C PHE A 95 -4.29 -8.93 -10.26
N PRO A 96 -4.38 -9.08 -11.59
CA PRO A 96 -3.54 -10.03 -12.32
C PRO A 96 -2.07 -9.59 -12.30
N MET A 97 -1.17 -10.54 -12.07
CA MET A 97 0.29 -10.30 -12.15
C MET A 97 0.76 -10.32 -13.61
N THR A 98 0.41 -9.31 -14.39
CA THR A 98 0.74 -9.16 -15.82
C THR A 98 1.44 -7.83 -16.08
N LYS A 99 2.12 -7.73 -17.23
CA LYS A 99 2.63 -6.46 -17.80
C LYS A 99 1.71 -5.89 -18.88
N ASP A 100 0.63 -6.59 -19.21
CA ASP A 100 -0.36 -6.13 -20.16
C ASP A 100 -1.18 -4.99 -19.57
N GLU A 101 -0.97 -3.79 -20.09
CA GLU A 101 -1.62 -2.57 -19.60
C GLU A 101 -3.14 -2.59 -19.77
N ALA A 102 -3.65 -3.24 -20.82
CA ALA A 102 -5.08 -3.35 -21.07
C ALA A 102 -5.76 -4.22 -20.00
N VAL A 103 -5.16 -5.38 -19.71
CA VAL A 103 -5.63 -6.30 -18.65
C VAL A 103 -5.55 -5.65 -17.27
N LEU A 104 -4.47 -4.92 -16.98
CA LEU A 104 -4.33 -4.17 -15.72
C LEU A 104 -5.40 -3.09 -15.59
N LYS A 105 -5.64 -2.32 -16.67
CA LYS A 105 -6.65 -1.27 -16.69
C LYS A 105 -8.04 -1.84 -16.44
N GLU A 106 -8.42 -2.91 -17.13
CA GLU A 106 -9.72 -3.57 -16.96
C GLU A 106 -9.90 -4.08 -15.51
N SER A 107 -8.89 -4.74 -14.95
CA SER A 107 -8.95 -5.23 -13.57
C SER A 107 -9.09 -4.10 -12.55
N HIS A 108 -8.38 -2.98 -12.73
CA HIS A 108 -8.53 -1.81 -11.87
C HIS A 108 -9.92 -1.17 -11.99
N GLU A 109 -10.51 -1.14 -13.18
CA GLU A 109 -11.86 -0.62 -13.42
C GLU A 109 -12.92 -1.51 -12.77
N ALA A 110 -12.77 -2.83 -12.89
CA ALA A 110 -13.65 -3.79 -12.22
C ALA A 110 -13.58 -3.65 -10.70
N ALA A 111 -12.37 -3.52 -10.13
CA ALA A 111 -12.15 -3.30 -8.71
C ALA A 111 -12.84 -2.01 -8.23
N VAL A 112 -12.64 -0.90 -8.93
CA VAL A 112 -13.27 0.39 -8.61
C VAL A 112 -14.78 0.29 -8.67
N LYS A 113 -15.34 -0.36 -9.70
CA LYS A 113 -16.79 -0.53 -9.85
C LYS A 113 -17.41 -1.32 -8.70
N SER A 114 -16.79 -2.42 -8.28
CA SER A 114 -17.30 -3.25 -7.19
C SER A 114 -17.24 -2.52 -5.85
N LEU A 115 -16.15 -1.80 -5.57
CA LEU A 115 -16.00 -1.03 -4.34
C LEU A 115 -16.93 0.19 -4.30
N ALA A 116 -17.07 0.91 -5.41
CA ALA A 116 -18.01 2.04 -5.54
C ALA A 116 -19.45 1.63 -5.27
N ALA A 117 -19.89 0.47 -5.77
CA ALA A 117 -21.23 -0.05 -5.52
C ALA A 117 -21.54 -0.30 -4.04
N LEU A 118 -20.54 -0.62 -3.21
CA LEU A 118 -20.72 -0.72 -1.75
C LEU A 118 -20.81 0.66 -1.10
N MET A 119 -19.98 1.60 -1.56
CA MET A 119 -19.98 2.97 -1.07
C MET A 119 -21.27 3.70 -1.42
N ASP A 120 -21.87 3.42 -2.59
CA ASP A 120 -23.18 3.94 -2.99
C ASP A 120 -24.32 3.43 -2.09
N GLN A 121 -24.11 2.27 -1.42
CA GLN A 121 -25.01 1.75 -0.39
C GLN A 121 -24.76 2.35 1.00
N GLY A 122 -23.84 3.33 1.12
CA GLY A 122 -23.46 3.94 2.40
C GLY A 122 -22.48 3.10 3.23
N LYS A 123 -21.93 1.99 2.69
CA LYS A 123 -21.02 1.12 3.43
C LYS A 123 -19.62 1.72 3.56
N THR A 124 -19.03 1.53 4.73
CA THR A 124 -17.60 1.78 4.97
C THR A 124 -16.79 0.52 4.64
N VAL A 125 -15.85 0.65 3.71
CA VAL A 125 -15.01 -0.46 3.26
C VAL A 125 -13.58 -0.32 3.76
N ALA A 126 -12.98 -1.38 4.30
CA ALA A 126 -11.55 -1.46 4.60
C ALA A 126 -10.83 -2.33 3.56
N PHE A 127 -9.97 -1.72 2.74
CA PHE A 127 -9.15 -2.44 1.76
C PHE A 127 -7.78 -2.77 2.36
N LEU A 128 -7.44 -4.04 2.49
CA LEU A 128 -6.21 -4.50 3.12
C LEU A 128 -5.01 -4.41 2.17
N THR A 129 -3.88 -3.98 2.71
CA THR A 129 -2.59 -3.91 2.00
C THR A 129 -1.47 -4.40 2.90
N LEU A 130 -0.66 -5.35 2.43
CA LEU A 130 0.52 -5.82 3.14
C LEU A 130 1.54 -4.70 3.31
N GLY A 131 2.10 -4.55 4.50
CA GLY A 131 3.04 -3.48 4.85
C GLY A 131 2.36 -2.12 4.99
N ASP A 132 2.88 -1.11 4.32
CA ASP A 132 2.31 0.24 4.27
C ASP A 132 1.59 0.50 2.94
N VAL A 133 0.43 1.13 3.00
CA VAL A 133 -0.42 1.39 1.83
C VAL A 133 0.17 2.40 0.84
N THR A 134 1.15 3.20 1.26
CA THR A 134 1.80 4.22 0.42
C THR A 134 3.03 3.70 -0.32
N VAL A 135 3.52 2.48 0.01
CA VAL A 135 4.74 1.90 -0.54
C VAL A 135 4.42 0.77 -1.53
N TYR A 136 4.52 1.03 -2.82
CA TYR A 136 4.30 0.07 -3.92
C TYR A 136 3.00 -0.75 -3.79
N SER A 137 1.96 -0.13 -3.26
CA SER A 137 0.64 -0.73 -3.07
C SER A 137 -0.20 -0.66 -4.34
N THR A 138 -0.85 -1.77 -4.69
CA THR A 138 -1.85 -1.81 -5.77
C THR A 138 -3.07 -0.94 -5.44
N TYR A 139 -3.42 -0.79 -4.16
CA TYR A 139 -4.51 0.08 -3.74
C TYR A 139 -4.33 1.54 -4.21
N GLY A 140 -3.09 2.02 -4.37
CA GLY A 140 -2.82 3.37 -4.87
C GLY A 140 -3.48 3.69 -6.23
N TYR A 141 -3.66 2.69 -7.11
CA TYR A 141 -4.38 2.85 -8.37
C TYR A 141 -5.88 2.97 -8.16
N VAL A 142 -6.45 2.16 -7.27
CA VAL A 142 -7.87 2.19 -6.88
C VAL A 142 -8.20 3.52 -6.21
N HIS A 143 -7.39 3.93 -5.24
CA HIS A 143 -7.51 5.19 -4.52
C HIS A 143 -7.62 6.41 -5.46
N LYS A 144 -6.68 6.53 -6.41
CA LYS A 144 -6.68 7.63 -7.40
C LYS A 144 -7.94 7.65 -8.25
N LYS A 145 -8.42 6.48 -8.69
CA LYS A 145 -9.63 6.36 -9.51
C LYS A 145 -10.89 6.70 -8.72
N LEU A 146 -11.01 6.21 -7.48
CA LEU A 146 -12.15 6.54 -6.60
C LEU A 146 -12.23 8.04 -6.31
N LEU A 147 -11.10 8.67 -5.98
CA LEU A 147 -11.05 10.14 -5.79
C LEU A 147 -11.46 10.90 -7.06
N ALA A 148 -11.02 10.44 -8.24
CA ALA A 148 -11.41 11.08 -9.51
C ALA A 148 -12.91 10.94 -9.82
N LEU A 149 -13.57 9.91 -9.27
CA LEU A 149 -15.03 9.72 -9.35
C LEU A 149 -15.81 10.43 -8.24
N GLY A 150 -15.13 11.13 -7.31
CA GLY A 150 -15.73 11.90 -6.24
C GLY A 150 -16.01 11.12 -4.94
N TYR A 151 -15.54 9.86 -4.84
CA TYR A 151 -15.66 9.06 -3.63
C TYR A 151 -14.64 9.47 -2.56
N GLU A 152 -14.99 9.29 -1.29
CA GLU A 152 -14.07 9.48 -0.17
C GLU A 152 -13.18 8.25 0.02
N SER A 153 -11.88 8.42 -0.20
CA SER A 153 -10.87 7.37 -0.05
C SER A 153 -9.69 7.89 0.78
N VAL A 154 -9.33 7.16 1.85
CA VAL A 154 -8.31 7.58 2.81
C VAL A 154 -7.23 6.50 2.95
N LEU A 155 -5.97 6.92 2.99
CA LEU A 155 -4.82 6.04 3.20
C LEU A 155 -4.50 5.97 4.70
N ILE A 156 -4.41 4.75 5.24
CA ILE A 156 -4.07 4.47 6.65
C ILE A 156 -2.74 3.72 6.67
N ASN A 157 -1.72 4.34 7.24
CA ASN A 157 -0.38 3.78 7.28
C ASN A 157 -0.32 2.45 8.06
N GLY A 158 0.56 1.58 7.60
CA GLY A 158 1.08 0.40 8.31
C GLY A 158 2.58 0.51 8.50
N VAL A 159 3.20 -0.44 9.17
CA VAL A 159 4.67 -0.53 9.26
C VAL A 159 5.21 -1.07 7.93
N PRO A 160 6.11 -0.34 7.22
CA PRO A 160 6.73 -0.84 6.00
C PRO A 160 7.62 -2.07 6.28
N SER A 161 7.66 -3.02 5.36
CA SER A 161 8.42 -4.27 5.52
C SER A 161 9.91 -4.05 5.78
N PHE A 162 10.51 -3.04 5.17
CA PHE A 162 11.94 -2.73 5.36
C PHE A 162 12.25 -2.18 6.75
N CYS A 163 11.33 -1.47 7.40
CA CYS A 163 11.51 -1.05 8.79
C CYS A 163 11.47 -2.25 9.75
N ALA A 164 10.52 -3.17 9.55
CA ALA A 164 10.45 -4.38 10.35
C ALA A 164 11.65 -5.31 10.13
N ALA A 165 12.09 -5.46 8.87
CA ALA A 165 13.27 -6.24 8.54
C ALA A 165 14.54 -5.69 9.19
N ALA A 166 14.75 -4.36 9.18
CA ALA A 166 15.88 -3.73 9.83
C ALA A 166 15.87 -3.96 11.36
N ALA A 167 14.70 -3.83 11.99
CA ALA A 167 14.53 -4.12 13.41
C ALA A 167 14.85 -5.59 13.76
N LYS A 168 14.39 -6.54 12.95
CA LYS A 168 14.72 -7.97 13.10
C LYS A 168 16.21 -8.27 12.95
N LEU A 169 16.88 -7.57 12.05
CA LEU A 169 18.33 -7.70 11.84
C LEU A 169 19.14 -6.98 12.93
N GLY A 170 18.53 -6.06 13.66
CA GLY A 170 19.20 -5.22 14.66
C GLY A 170 20.10 -4.16 14.01
N ILE A 171 19.72 -3.62 12.85
CA ILE A 171 20.48 -2.62 12.10
C ILE A 171 19.67 -1.33 11.91
N SER A 172 20.37 -0.19 11.86
CA SER A 172 19.80 1.08 11.42
C SER A 172 19.73 1.13 9.89
N LEU A 173 18.63 1.68 9.33
CA LEU A 173 18.52 1.92 7.90
C LEU A 173 19.30 3.18 7.47
N GLY A 174 19.40 4.17 8.32
CA GLY A 174 20.11 5.40 8.00
C GLY A 174 20.67 6.03 9.26
N GLU A 175 21.88 6.55 9.16
CA GLU A 175 22.55 7.29 10.23
C GLU A 175 23.01 8.65 9.74
N LYS A 176 22.90 9.66 10.62
CA LYS A 176 23.28 11.05 10.29
C LYS A 176 22.61 11.54 8.97
N ALA A 177 23.40 11.77 7.92
CA ALA A 177 22.97 12.23 6.61
C ALA A 177 22.98 11.13 5.55
N GLU A 178 23.05 9.86 5.94
CA GLU A 178 23.06 8.72 5.02
C GLU A 178 21.74 8.64 4.23
N PRO A 179 21.77 8.67 2.88
CA PRO A 179 20.57 8.53 2.07
C PRO A 179 20.05 7.09 2.11
N ILE A 180 18.73 6.95 1.96
CA ILE A 180 18.05 5.64 1.88
C ILE A 180 17.34 5.55 0.53
N HIS A 181 17.66 4.52 -0.25
CA HIS A 181 17.06 4.24 -1.55
C HIS A 181 16.16 3.01 -1.46
N ILE A 182 14.87 3.18 -1.76
CA ILE A 182 13.91 2.08 -1.82
C ILE A 182 13.73 1.70 -3.28
N LEU A 183 14.26 0.54 -3.69
CA LEU A 183 14.37 0.11 -5.07
C LEU A 183 13.46 -1.10 -5.32
N PRO A 184 12.52 -1.01 -6.28
CA PRO A 184 11.69 -2.18 -6.65
C PRO A 184 12.51 -3.19 -7.43
N GLY A 185 12.13 -4.47 -7.41
CA GLY A 185 12.83 -5.55 -8.13
C GLY A 185 12.88 -5.40 -9.66
N SER A 186 12.12 -4.45 -10.23
CA SER A 186 12.22 -4.05 -11.63
C SER A 186 13.40 -3.11 -11.92
N TYR A 187 13.94 -2.44 -10.90
CA TYR A 187 15.09 -1.54 -11.04
C TYR A 187 16.35 -2.36 -11.37
N PRO A 188 17.27 -1.85 -12.24
CA PRO A 188 18.55 -2.52 -12.51
C PRO A 188 19.43 -2.57 -11.25
N VAL A 189 19.66 -3.75 -10.72
CA VAL A 189 20.40 -3.96 -9.46
C VAL A 189 21.78 -3.32 -9.51
N LYS A 190 22.52 -3.53 -10.61
CA LYS A 190 23.86 -2.96 -10.82
C LYS A 190 23.90 -1.45 -10.70
N ASP A 191 22.87 -0.75 -11.16
CA ASP A 191 22.79 0.70 -11.05
C ASP A 191 22.33 1.14 -9.66
N GLY A 192 21.44 0.36 -9.05
CA GLY A 192 21.00 0.58 -7.66
C GLY A 192 22.15 0.48 -6.66
N LEU A 193 23.04 -0.49 -6.82
CA LEU A 193 24.17 -0.68 -5.90
C LEU A 193 25.28 0.39 -6.02
N LYS A 194 25.28 1.21 -7.07
CA LYS A 194 26.19 2.36 -7.21
C LYS A 194 25.73 3.59 -6.42
N LEU A 195 24.50 3.62 -5.96
CA LEU A 195 23.98 4.73 -5.17
C LEU A 195 24.66 4.74 -3.79
N SER A 196 24.99 5.92 -3.28
CA SER A 196 25.56 6.06 -1.94
C SER A 196 24.49 5.84 -0.86
N GLY A 197 24.90 5.32 0.30
CA GLY A 197 24.03 5.08 1.45
C GLY A 197 23.35 3.70 1.44
N THR A 198 22.22 3.60 2.09
CA THR A 198 21.49 2.34 2.23
C THR A 198 20.59 2.08 1.02
N LYS A 199 20.67 0.88 0.47
CA LYS A 199 19.85 0.38 -0.64
C LYS A 199 18.92 -0.71 -0.14
N ILE A 200 17.63 -0.52 -0.29
CA ILE A 200 16.58 -1.48 0.08
C ILE A 200 16.01 -2.07 -1.21
N LEU A 201 16.31 -3.34 -1.48
CA LEU A 201 15.85 -4.04 -2.68
C LEU A 201 14.57 -4.82 -2.35
N MET A 202 13.44 -4.37 -2.89
CA MET A 202 12.12 -4.98 -2.67
C MET A 202 11.69 -5.83 -3.86
N LYS A 203 10.98 -6.95 -3.59
CA LYS A 203 10.38 -7.83 -4.63
C LYS A 203 11.42 -8.41 -5.59
N SER A 204 12.59 -8.75 -5.09
CA SER A 204 13.74 -9.23 -5.89
C SER A 204 13.75 -10.73 -6.13
N GLY A 205 12.83 -11.52 -5.56
CA GLY A 205 12.86 -12.99 -5.59
C GLY A 205 13.08 -13.60 -6.98
N LYS A 206 12.43 -13.11 -8.03
CA LYS A 206 12.64 -13.60 -9.41
C LYS A 206 14.04 -13.33 -9.98
N LYS A 207 14.82 -12.44 -9.36
CA LYS A 207 16.16 -12.03 -9.79
C LYS A 207 17.21 -12.27 -8.70
N ILE A 208 16.89 -13.08 -7.71
CA ILE A 208 17.72 -13.24 -6.51
C ILE A 208 19.16 -13.66 -6.84
N ALA A 209 19.35 -14.55 -7.81
CA ALA A 209 20.67 -14.97 -8.25
C ALA A 209 21.50 -13.83 -8.86
N ASP A 210 20.87 -12.95 -9.66
CA ASP A 210 21.54 -11.76 -10.21
C ASP A 210 21.86 -10.77 -9.10
N VAL A 211 20.95 -10.57 -8.16
CA VAL A 211 21.16 -9.69 -6.99
C VAL A 211 22.33 -10.18 -6.15
N LYS A 212 22.36 -11.47 -5.81
CA LYS A 212 23.45 -12.09 -5.06
C LYS A 212 24.79 -11.90 -5.76
N ARG A 213 24.85 -12.17 -7.06
CA ARG A 213 26.09 -12.00 -7.85
C ARG A 213 26.60 -10.55 -7.79
N GLU A 214 25.72 -9.55 -8.01
CA GLU A 214 26.12 -8.14 -7.98
C GLU A 214 26.55 -7.69 -6.58
N LEU A 215 25.89 -8.17 -5.52
CA LEU A 215 26.30 -7.91 -4.13
C LEU A 215 27.68 -8.47 -3.81
N LEU A 216 27.99 -9.68 -4.28
CA LEU A 216 29.32 -10.29 -4.11
C LEU A 216 30.40 -9.54 -4.89
N LEU A 217 30.10 -9.02 -6.08
CA LEU A 217 31.03 -8.24 -6.90
C LEU A 217 31.33 -6.86 -6.31
N THR A 218 30.34 -6.24 -5.68
CA THR A 218 30.50 -4.91 -5.04
C THR A 218 31.05 -5.01 -3.63
N GLU A 219 31.06 -6.22 -3.06
CA GLU A 219 31.49 -6.51 -1.67
C GLU A 219 30.74 -5.62 -0.62
N CYS A 220 29.58 -5.10 -0.96
CA CYS A 220 28.74 -4.33 -0.04
C CYS A 220 28.24 -5.22 1.11
N PRO A 221 28.29 -4.76 2.36
CA PRO A 221 27.57 -5.40 3.45
C PRO A 221 26.09 -5.52 3.08
N ALA A 222 25.55 -6.74 3.14
CA ALA A 222 24.16 -6.98 2.77
C ALA A 222 23.50 -8.03 3.68
N TRP A 223 22.25 -7.79 3.95
CA TRP A 223 21.37 -8.65 4.76
C TRP A 223 20.12 -8.95 3.96
N MET A 224 19.52 -10.11 4.21
CA MET A 224 18.20 -10.43 3.67
C MET A 224 17.27 -10.90 4.78
N VAL A 225 16.02 -10.48 4.71
CA VAL A 225 14.93 -11.05 5.49
C VAL A 225 13.89 -11.58 4.52
N GLU A 226 13.50 -12.82 4.73
CA GLU A 226 12.39 -13.44 4.02
C GLU A 226 11.27 -13.77 5.00
N ASN A 227 10.04 -13.60 4.56
CA ASN A 227 8.83 -13.82 5.37
C ASN A 227 8.87 -13.10 6.72
N CYS A 228 9.29 -11.83 6.75
CA CYS A 228 9.48 -11.05 7.97
C CYS A 228 8.21 -11.05 8.83
N GLY A 229 8.30 -11.60 10.05
CA GLY A 229 7.20 -11.69 11.01
C GLY A 229 6.13 -12.72 10.64
N MET A 230 6.39 -13.60 9.68
CA MET A 230 5.50 -14.68 9.23
C MET A 230 6.13 -16.04 9.48
N GLU A 231 5.37 -17.12 9.29
CA GLU A 231 5.88 -18.48 9.32
C GLU A 231 6.98 -18.66 8.26
N GLY A 232 8.05 -19.37 8.63
CA GLY A 232 9.22 -19.57 7.77
C GLY A 232 10.10 -18.33 7.64
N GLU A 233 10.11 -17.41 8.62
CA GLU A 233 11.04 -16.28 8.65
C GLU A 233 12.49 -16.73 8.56
N ARG A 234 13.25 -16.18 7.61
CA ARG A 234 14.71 -16.40 7.47
C ARG A 234 15.46 -15.09 7.57
N LEU A 235 16.46 -15.04 8.45
CA LEU A 235 17.36 -13.89 8.61
C LEU A 235 18.75 -14.26 8.08
N ILE A 236 19.17 -13.64 6.99
CA ILE A 236 20.46 -13.86 6.33
C ILE A 236 21.32 -12.61 6.56
N ARG A 237 22.54 -12.81 7.05
CA ARG A 237 23.42 -11.71 7.48
C ARG A 237 24.63 -11.48 6.56
N SER A 238 24.74 -12.22 5.46
CA SER A 238 25.82 -12.10 4.48
C SER A 238 25.28 -12.30 3.07
N ALA A 239 25.80 -11.54 2.11
CA ALA A 239 25.47 -11.72 0.70
C ALA A 239 25.77 -13.15 0.20
N ALA A 240 26.83 -13.78 0.73
CA ALA A 240 27.22 -15.14 0.35
C ALA A 240 26.16 -16.18 0.73
N ASP A 241 25.45 -15.97 1.83
CA ASP A 241 24.46 -16.90 2.38
C ASP A 241 23.05 -16.68 1.80
N ILE A 242 22.85 -15.69 0.92
CA ILE A 242 21.55 -15.47 0.26
C ILE A 242 21.20 -16.71 -0.56
N PRO A 243 20.05 -17.37 -0.30
CA PRO A 243 19.64 -18.56 -1.02
C PRO A 243 19.14 -18.20 -2.43
N GLU A 244 19.38 -19.08 -3.40
CA GLU A 244 18.97 -18.87 -4.79
C GLU A 244 17.46 -19.09 -5.01
N ASP A 245 16.81 -19.75 -4.05
CA ASP A 245 15.37 -20.08 -4.04
C ASP A 245 14.51 -19.11 -3.22
N ALA A 246 15.05 -17.94 -2.86
CA ALA A 246 14.33 -16.95 -2.08
C ALA A 246 13.01 -16.53 -2.72
N GLY A 247 11.95 -16.55 -1.92
CA GLY A 247 10.57 -16.33 -2.36
C GLY A 247 10.22 -14.86 -2.61
N TYR A 248 8.94 -14.64 -2.88
CA TYR A 248 8.39 -13.31 -3.20
C TYR A 248 8.55 -12.31 -2.04
N TYR A 249 8.44 -12.77 -0.81
CA TYR A 249 8.52 -11.93 0.39
C TYR A 249 9.96 -11.71 0.88
N SER A 250 10.92 -11.72 -0.03
CA SER A 250 12.32 -11.43 0.25
C SER A 250 12.63 -9.94 0.11
N LEU A 251 13.30 -9.40 1.11
CA LEU A 251 13.77 -8.03 1.17
C LEU A 251 15.27 -8.03 1.49
N ILE A 252 16.05 -7.30 0.70
CA ILE A 252 17.49 -7.16 0.90
C ILE A 252 17.80 -5.72 1.29
N ILE A 253 18.68 -5.56 2.28
CA ILE A 253 19.25 -4.29 2.70
C ILE A 253 20.76 -4.37 2.42
N ALA A 254 21.26 -3.46 1.60
CA ALA A 254 22.69 -3.32 1.32
C ALA A 254 23.15 -1.92 1.76
N LYS A 255 24.30 -1.83 2.42
CA LYS A 255 24.89 -0.56 2.88
C LYS A 255 26.26 -0.35 2.21
N ASP A 256 26.71 0.89 2.18
CA ASP A 256 28.09 1.18 1.81
C ASP A 256 29.04 0.58 2.85
N ARG A 257 30.26 0.31 2.45
CA ARG A 257 31.32 -0.02 3.41
C ARG A 257 31.58 1.20 4.29
N GLU A 258 31.67 1.01 5.59
CA GLU A 258 32.22 2.04 6.48
C GLU A 258 33.68 2.27 6.05
N GLU A 259 34.02 3.51 5.73
CA GLU A 259 35.41 3.90 5.59
C GLU A 259 36.06 3.77 6.99
N GLN A 260 37.02 2.85 7.12
CA GLN A 260 37.76 2.62 8.37
C GLN A 260 38.72 3.78 8.66
#